data_24c83a45bc7bd47b2516c11089d9b1b8
#
_entry.id   24c83a45bc7bd47b2516c11089d9b1b8
#
_cell.length_a   1.000
_cell.length_b   1.000
_cell.length_c   1.000
_cell.angle_alpha   90.00
_cell.angle_beta   90.00
_cell.angle_gamma   90.00
#
_symmetry.space_group_name_H-M   'P 1'
#
loop_
_entity.id
_entity.type
_entity.pdbx_description
1 polymer ?
#
loop_
_entity_poly.entity_id
_entity_poly.type
_entity_poly.pdbx_seq_one_letter_code
_entity_poly.pdbx_strand_id
1 'polypeptide(L)'
;MTNEEIKKVEGLMRSIKDFPAPGIIFRDITTILKDKEGLQIIIKDFTERYKDKGIDYVMGADARGFIFGAAIAYNIGAGFIPARKPGKLPAETEKVEYELEYGKNSIEVHKDAIEKGSKVLIVDDL
;
A
#
# COMPACT_ATOMS: atom_id res chain seq x y z
N MET A 1 -3.70 -9.23 14.47
CA MET A 1 -4.08 -8.20 15.47
C MET A 1 -5.03 -8.80 16.50
N THR A 2 -4.87 -8.39 17.75
CA THR A 2 -5.84 -8.71 18.78
C THR A 2 -7.10 -7.86 18.59
N ASN A 3 -8.20 -8.24 19.27
CA ASN A 3 -9.44 -7.45 19.21
C ASN A 3 -9.23 -6.02 19.73
N GLU A 4 -8.40 -5.85 20.74
CA GLU A 4 -8.06 -4.52 21.28
C GLU A 4 -7.29 -3.68 20.27
N GLU A 5 -6.34 -4.29 19.59
CA GLU A 5 -5.57 -3.63 18.53
C GLU A 5 -6.45 -3.20 17.36
N ILE A 6 -7.37 -4.06 16.94
CA ILE A 6 -8.33 -3.74 15.87
C ILE A 6 -9.17 -2.53 16.28
N LYS A 7 -9.72 -2.53 17.50
CA LYS A 7 -10.51 -1.42 18.01
C LYS A 7 -9.72 -0.12 18.06
N LYS A 8 -8.46 -0.20 18.47
CA LYS A 8 -7.60 0.98 18.50
C LYS A 8 -7.40 1.56 17.11
N VAL A 9 -7.06 0.73 16.13
CA VAL A 9 -6.83 1.16 14.74
C VAL A 9 -8.11 1.73 14.14
N GLU A 10 -9.24 1.06 14.31
CA GLU A 10 -10.53 1.55 13.84
C GLU A 10 -10.90 2.90 14.45
N GLY A 11 -10.63 3.06 15.75
CA GLY A 11 -10.89 4.32 16.44
C GLY A 11 -10.02 5.48 16.00
N LEU A 12 -8.86 5.20 15.43
CA LEU A 12 -7.96 6.23 14.89
C LEU A 12 -8.35 6.67 13.49
N MET A 13 -9.04 5.80 12.73
CA MET A 13 -9.42 6.12 11.36
C MET A 13 -10.46 7.24 11.33
N ARG A 14 -10.23 8.22 10.47
CA ARG A 14 -11.15 9.33 10.28
C ARG A 14 -11.96 9.15 9.01
N SER A 15 -13.27 9.37 9.10
CA SER A 15 -14.17 9.34 7.94
C SER A 15 -14.59 10.75 7.59
N ILE A 16 -14.43 11.13 6.33
CA ILE A 16 -14.78 12.47 5.84
C ILE A 16 -15.88 12.31 4.80
N LYS A 17 -17.03 12.93 5.06
CA LYS A 17 -18.16 12.91 4.12
C LYS A 17 -17.90 13.86 2.96
N ASP A 18 -18.41 13.49 1.80
CA ASP A 18 -18.42 14.32 0.61
C ASP A 18 -17.01 14.76 0.18
N PHE A 19 -16.05 13.84 0.27
CA PHE A 19 -14.69 14.04 -0.19
C PHE A 19 -14.22 12.84 -1.02
N PRO A 20 -13.58 13.04 -2.18
CA PRO A 20 -13.31 14.32 -2.85
C PRO A 20 -14.52 14.91 -3.57
N ALA A 21 -15.66 14.23 -3.55
CA ALA A 21 -16.89 14.64 -4.20
C ALA A 21 -18.11 14.29 -3.37
N PRO A 22 -19.27 14.96 -3.60
CA PRO A 22 -20.53 14.62 -2.91
C PRO A 22 -20.88 13.13 -3.06
N GLY A 23 -21.35 12.52 -1.95
CA GLY A 23 -21.76 11.13 -1.91
C GLY A 23 -20.63 10.14 -1.62
N ILE A 24 -19.40 10.58 -1.55
CA ILE A 24 -18.25 9.74 -1.25
C ILE A 24 -17.82 9.94 0.21
N ILE A 25 -17.66 8.84 0.94
CA ILE A 25 -17.08 8.86 2.28
C ILE A 25 -15.61 8.45 2.16
N PHE A 26 -14.72 9.39 2.41
CA PHE A 26 -13.28 9.15 2.37
C PHE A 26 -12.79 8.60 3.71
N ARG A 27 -12.09 7.46 3.66
CA ARG A 27 -11.44 6.89 4.83
C ARG A 27 -10.02 7.42 4.91
N ASP A 28 -9.77 8.28 5.89
CA ASP A 28 -8.47 8.90 6.07
C ASP A 28 -7.63 8.11 7.07
N ILE A 29 -6.53 7.57 6.58
CA ILE A 29 -5.59 6.79 7.40
C ILE A 29 -4.46 7.63 7.98
N THR A 30 -4.36 8.90 7.63
CA THR A 30 -3.26 9.76 8.14
C THR A 30 -3.29 9.87 9.66
N THR A 31 -4.47 9.79 10.24
CA THR A 31 -4.66 9.78 11.69
C THR A 31 -4.12 8.51 12.36
N ILE A 32 -4.12 7.40 11.62
CA ILE A 32 -3.48 6.15 12.08
C ILE A 32 -1.96 6.27 11.93
N LEU A 33 -1.51 6.77 10.78
CA LEU A 33 -0.08 6.88 10.46
C LEU A 33 0.67 7.77 11.46
N LYS A 34 0.06 8.85 11.92
CA LYS A 34 0.70 9.76 12.88
C LYS A 34 0.70 9.24 14.31
N ASP A 35 -0.11 8.24 14.62
CA ASP A 35 -0.15 7.62 15.94
C ASP A 35 0.90 6.51 16.02
N LYS A 36 1.87 6.68 16.92
CA LYS A 36 3.00 5.74 16.98
C LYS A 36 2.58 4.31 17.29
N GLU A 37 1.56 4.11 18.12
CA GLU A 37 1.03 2.77 18.40
C GLU A 37 0.24 2.22 17.20
N GLY A 38 -0.61 3.04 16.59
CA GLY A 38 -1.40 2.65 15.43
C GLY A 38 -0.54 2.20 14.26
N LEU A 39 0.49 2.96 13.95
CA LEU A 39 1.43 2.61 12.90
C LEU A 39 2.17 1.30 13.22
N GLN A 40 2.64 1.15 14.47
CA GLN A 40 3.33 -0.07 14.89
C GLN A 40 2.44 -1.30 14.81
N ILE A 41 1.18 -1.19 15.24
CA ILE A 41 0.22 -2.29 15.19
C ILE A 41 0.06 -2.80 13.75
N ILE A 42 -0.16 -1.89 12.81
CA ILE A 42 -0.37 -2.27 11.40
C ILE A 42 0.89 -2.91 10.81
N ILE A 43 2.04 -2.26 10.95
CA ILE A 43 3.28 -2.77 10.37
C ILE A 43 3.66 -4.11 10.98
N LYS A 44 3.51 -4.25 12.29
CA LYS A 44 3.78 -5.52 12.98
C LYS A 44 2.87 -6.64 12.49
N ASP A 45 1.59 -6.37 12.34
CA ASP A 45 0.63 -7.37 11.86
C ASP A 45 0.98 -7.87 10.46
N PHE A 46 1.26 -6.97 9.54
CA PHE A 46 1.68 -7.34 8.19
C PHE A 46 3.01 -8.09 8.19
N THR A 47 3.97 -7.64 8.98
CA THR A 47 5.26 -8.31 9.11
C THR A 47 5.10 -9.75 9.58
N GLU A 48 4.34 -9.97 10.62
CA GLU A 48 4.11 -11.31 11.17
C GLU A 48 3.40 -12.23 10.19
N ARG A 49 2.49 -11.70 9.39
CA ARG A 49 1.77 -12.49 8.38
C ARG A 49 2.66 -12.95 7.23
N TYR A 50 3.65 -12.15 6.84
CA TYR A 50 4.38 -12.37 5.59
C TYR A 50 5.85 -12.71 5.75
N LYS A 51 6.43 -12.58 6.93
CA LYS A 51 7.87 -12.81 7.17
C LYS A 51 8.39 -14.19 6.75
N ASP A 52 7.54 -15.20 6.79
CA ASP A 52 7.94 -16.60 6.51
C ASP A 52 7.35 -17.11 5.17
N LYS A 53 6.97 -16.22 4.28
CA LYS A 53 6.33 -16.57 3.01
C LYS A 53 7.28 -16.63 1.82
N GLY A 54 8.57 -16.35 2.02
CA GLY A 54 9.56 -16.36 0.94
C GLY A 54 9.32 -15.25 -0.10
N ILE A 55 8.89 -14.07 0.35
CA ILE A 55 8.61 -12.94 -0.53
C ILE A 55 9.90 -12.27 -0.94
N ASP A 56 10.08 -12.10 -2.25
CA ASP A 56 11.27 -11.46 -2.82
C ASP A 56 11.12 -9.94 -2.89
N TYR A 57 9.92 -9.47 -3.23
CA TYR A 57 9.63 -8.04 -3.38
C TYR A 57 8.28 -7.69 -2.79
N VAL A 58 8.21 -6.50 -2.23
CA VAL A 58 6.93 -5.86 -1.88
C VAL A 58 6.70 -4.73 -2.87
N MET A 59 5.55 -4.74 -3.52
CA MET A 59 5.14 -3.68 -4.44
C MET A 59 4.10 -2.81 -3.74
N GLY A 60 4.38 -1.52 -3.64
CA GLY A 60 3.44 -0.56 -3.07
C GLY A 60 2.81 0.30 -4.15
N ALA A 61 1.52 0.56 -4.02
CA ALA A 61 0.81 1.44 -4.95
C ALA A 61 0.96 2.91 -4.54
N ASP A 62 1.17 3.78 -5.53
CA ASP A 62 1.31 5.25 -5.35
C ASP A 62 -0.01 5.83 -4.80
N ALA A 63 -0.04 6.50 -3.66
CA ALA A 63 1.17 6.88 -2.90
C ALA A 63 1.20 6.28 -1.48
N ARG A 64 0.05 6.07 -0.84
CA ARG A 64 0.00 5.63 0.56
C ARG A 64 0.45 4.20 0.75
N GLY A 65 0.31 3.37 -0.29
CA GLY A 65 0.87 2.02 -0.30
C GLY A 65 2.39 1.98 -0.16
N PHE A 66 3.08 3.06 -0.50
CA PHE A 66 4.53 3.15 -0.32
C PHE A 66 4.94 3.13 1.14
N ILE A 67 4.15 3.78 1.98
CA ILE A 67 4.45 3.87 3.43
C ILE A 67 4.43 2.48 4.05
N PHE A 68 3.36 1.74 3.84
CA PHE A 68 3.24 0.38 4.35
C PHE A 68 4.20 -0.58 3.64
N GLY A 69 4.25 -0.51 2.32
CA GLY A 69 5.06 -1.41 1.51
C GLY A 69 6.55 -1.35 1.85
N ALA A 70 7.10 -0.15 1.97
CA ALA A 70 8.51 0.01 2.30
C ALA A 70 8.84 -0.53 3.69
N ALA A 71 7.99 -0.26 4.67
CA ALA A 71 8.19 -0.74 6.03
C ALA A 71 8.11 -2.27 6.12
N ILE A 72 7.13 -2.85 5.45
CA ILE A 72 6.97 -4.31 5.39
C ILE A 72 8.18 -4.96 4.71
N ALA A 73 8.60 -4.43 3.55
CA ALA A 73 9.75 -4.94 2.81
C ALA A 73 11.01 -4.97 3.69
N TYR A 74 11.28 -3.88 4.37
CA TYR A 74 12.41 -3.79 5.28
C TYR A 74 12.35 -4.88 6.36
N ASN A 75 11.19 -5.05 6.98
CA ASN A 75 11.04 -5.98 8.10
C ASN A 75 11.11 -7.45 7.69
N ILE A 76 10.64 -7.81 6.50
CA ILE A 76 10.65 -9.21 6.03
C ILE A 76 11.88 -9.57 5.20
N GLY A 77 12.79 -8.61 4.96
CA GLY A 77 14.00 -8.85 4.18
C GLY A 77 13.76 -8.92 2.68
N ALA A 78 12.76 -8.23 2.16
CA ALA A 78 12.42 -8.15 0.74
C ALA A 78 12.86 -6.80 0.16
N GLY A 79 12.95 -6.73 -1.18
CA GLY A 79 13.10 -5.47 -1.88
C GLY A 79 11.77 -4.74 -2.01
N PHE A 80 11.80 -3.44 -2.34
CA PHE A 80 10.60 -2.66 -2.55
C PHE A 80 10.51 -2.18 -4.00
N ILE A 81 9.33 -2.31 -4.59
CA ILE A 81 9.03 -1.88 -5.96
C ILE A 81 7.91 -0.85 -5.93
N PRO A 82 8.13 0.38 -6.41
CA PRO A 82 7.04 1.33 -6.53
C PRO A 82 6.21 1.07 -7.78
N ALA A 83 4.90 0.92 -7.60
CA ALA A 83 3.93 0.97 -8.69
C ALA A 83 3.37 2.39 -8.73
N ARG A 84 3.63 3.12 -9.82
CA ARG A 84 3.42 4.55 -9.87
C ARG A 84 2.40 4.98 -10.92
N LYS A 85 1.87 6.17 -10.74
CA LYS A 85 1.02 6.84 -11.73
C LYS A 85 1.83 7.09 -13.01
N PRO A 86 1.15 7.24 -14.18
CA PRO A 86 1.84 7.41 -15.46
C PRO A 86 2.85 8.55 -15.47
N GLY A 87 3.98 8.31 -16.10
CA GLY A 87 5.02 9.32 -16.31
C GLY A 87 5.91 9.60 -15.11
N LYS A 88 5.78 8.84 -14.02
CA LYS A 88 6.58 9.07 -12.80
C LYS A 88 7.86 8.24 -12.74
N LEU A 89 7.93 7.18 -13.52
CA LEU A 89 9.11 6.31 -13.56
C LEU A 89 10.01 6.65 -14.74
N PRO A 90 11.34 6.77 -14.52
CA PRO A 90 12.25 7.27 -15.56
C PRO A 90 12.70 6.25 -16.60
N ALA A 91 12.68 4.96 -16.28
CA ALA A 91 13.08 3.91 -17.21
C ALA A 91 11.87 3.29 -17.91
N GLU A 92 12.10 2.29 -18.76
CA GLU A 92 11.00 1.61 -19.45
C GLU A 92 10.04 0.95 -18.46
N THR A 93 8.73 1.08 -18.75
CA THR A 93 7.67 0.58 -17.87
C THR A 93 6.76 -0.40 -18.57
N GLU A 94 6.17 -1.29 -17.78
CA GLU A 94 4.94 -2.01 -18.12
C GLU A 94 3.79 -1.24 -17.51
N LYS A 95 2.73 -1.08 -18.30
CA LYS A 95 1.58 -0.28 -17.89
C LYS A 95 0.32 -1.13 -17.92
N VAL A 96 -0.50 -0.99 -16.89
CA VAL A 96 -1.84 -1.56 -16.84
C VAL A 96 -2.86 -0.44 -16.72
N GLU A 97 -3.82 -0.41 -17.63
CA GLU A 97 -4.95 0.50 -17.58
C GLU A 97 -6.12 -0.16 -16.86
N TYR A 98 -6.84 0.62 -16.07
CA TYR A 98 -8.05 0.16 -15.42
C TYR A 98 -9.12 1.24 -15.48
N GLU A 99 -10.39 0.81 -15.48
CA GLU A 99 -11.52 1.71 -15.55
C GLU A 99 -11.99 2.10 -14.15
N LEU A 100 -12.29 3.37 -14.00
CA LEU A 100 -12.96 3.94 -12.83
C LEU A 100 -14.38 4.32 -13.22
N GLU A 101 -15.25 4.56 -12.24
CA GLU A 101 -16.60 5.08 -12.52
C GLU A 101 -16.58 6.37 -13.36
N TYR A 102 -15.52 7.16 -13.25
CA TYR A 102 -15.39 8.49 -13.86
C TYR A 102 -14.22 8.59 -14.84
N GLY A 103 -13.85 7.50 -15.50
CA GLY A 103 -12.79 7.53 -16.49
C GLY A 103 -11.83 6.35 -16.40
N LYS A 104 -10.66 6.50 -17.01
CA LYS A 104 -9.61 5.50 -17.01
C LYS A 104 -8.41 6.01 -16.23
N ASN A 105 -7.75 5.09 -15.56
CA ASN A 105 -6.49 5.37 -14.92
C ASN A 105 -5.50 4.26 -15.25
N SER A 106 -4.23 4.47 -14.99
CA SER A 106 -3.22 3.46 -15.21
C SER A 106 -2.15 3.50 -14.14
N ILE A 107 -1.46 2.39 -14.00
CA ILE A 107 -0.35 2.24 -13.08
C ILE A 107 0.82 1.62 -13.84
N GLU A 108 2.03 2.04 -13.52
CA GLU A 108 3.24 1.59 -14.19
C GLU A 108 4.25 1.03 -13.21
N VAL A 109 4.98 0.02 -13.66
CA VAL A 109 6.10 -0.60 -12.97
C VAL A 109 7.26 -0.67 -13.95
N HIS A 110 8.49 -0.46 -13.50
CA HIS A 110 9.67 -0.65 -14.36
C HIS A 110 9.71 -2.08 -14.92
N LYS A 111 10.04 -2.21 -16.21
CA LYS A 111 10.15 -3.53 -16.87
C LYS A 111 11.19 -4.44 -16.21
N ASP A 112 12.25 -3.86 -15.68
CA ASP A 112 13.35 -4.58 -15.04
C ASP A 112 13.18 -4.73 -13.52
N ALA A 113 12.03 -4.32 -12.96
CA ALA A 113 11.82 -4.35 -11.52
C ALA A 113 11.70 -5.76 -10.94
N ILE A 114 11.13 -6.69 -11.70
CA ILE A 114 10.79 -8.02 -11.21
C ILE A 114 11.44 -9.08 -12.09
N GLU A 115 12.20 -9.97 -11.46
CA GLU A 115 12.74 -11.13 -12.15
C GLU A 115 11.67 -12.21 -12.26
N LYS A 116 11.66 -12.92 -13.40
CA LYS A 116 10.71 -14.01 -13.63
C LYS A 116 10.82 -15.07 -12.54
N GLY A 117 9.67 -15.49 -12.02
CA GLY A 117 9.58 -16.48 -10.96
C GLY A 117 9.66 -15.90 -9.54
N SER A 118 9.82 -14.60 -9.41
CA SER A 118 9.85 -13.93 -8.11
C SER A 118 8.47 -13.93 -7.45
N LYS A 119 8.48 -14.00 -6.13
CA LYS A 119 7.26 -13.89 -5.33
C LYS A 119 7.08 -12.44 -4.87
N VAL A 120 5.97 -11.83 -5.24
CA VAL A 120 5.68 -10.42 -4.98
C VAL A 120 4.45 -10.27 -4.09
N LEU A 121 4.58 -9.46 -3.05
CA LEU A 121 3.46 -9.03 -2.23
C LEU A 121 3.03 -7.64 -2.67
N ILE A 122 1.77 -7.47 -3.02
CA ILE A 122 1.21 -6.17 -3.40
C ILE A 122 0.51 -5.55 -2.19
N VAL A 123 0.85 -4.29 -1.91
CA VAL A 123 0.35 -3.57 -0.73
C VAL A 123 -0.24 -2.22 -1.16
N ASP A 124 -1.41 -1.94 -0.64
CA ASP A 124 -2.05 -0.64 -0.73
C ASP A 124 -2.72 -0.33 0.62
N ASP A 125 -3.34 0.84 0.74
CA ASP A 125 -3.93 1.25 2.02
C ASP A 125 -5.39 0.78 2.18
N LEU A 126 -6.25 1.13 1.24
CA LEU A 126 -7.69 0.82 1.28
C LEU A 126 -8.27 0.73 -0.12
#